data_ca3ae6ac5982ddce6c368e27c41d35fa
#
_entry.id   ca3ae6ac5982ddce6c368e27c41d35fa
#
_cell.length_a   1.000
_cell.length_b   1.000
_cell.length_c   1.000
_cell.angle_alpha   90.00
_cell.angle_beta   90.00
_cell.angle_gamma   90.00
#
_symmetry.space_group_name_H-M   'P 1'
#
loop_
_entity.id
_entity.type
_entity.pdbx_description
1 polymer ?
#
loop_
_entity_poly.entity_id
_entity_poly.type
_entity_poly.pdbx_seq_one_letter_code
_entity_poly.pdbx_strand_id
1 'polypeptide(L)'
;MTIEDYDVETCAPGDLSEADLVTCFAIIRSGDAVNSATMRSDLPRASVLVLARKGDRIVGVGAIKPVRLLYASKIATRSGVPFDSDTAELGYVAVDTGHRGHQLSHRIVAKLLSKHQGPLFATTSVDPMKRTLAKAGFVKQEHEWDGRTGKLSLWLRE
;
A
#
# COMPACT_ATOMS: atom_id res chain seq x y z
N MET A 1 -8.29 6.24 22.95
CA MET A 1 -8.71 5.29 21.89
C MET A 1 -7.67 4.20 21.77
N THR A 2 -8.07 2.96 21.75
CA THR A 2 -7.16 1.82 21.68
C THR A 2 -7.19 1.18 20.30
N ILE A 3 -6.20 0.32 20.01
CA ILE A 3 -6.14 -0.45 18.77
C ILE A 3 -7.40 -1.34 18.60
N GLU A 4 -7.98 -1.79 19.70
CA GLU A 4 -9.16 -2.65 19.72
C GLU A 4 -10.41 -1.97 19.17
N ASP A 5 -10.41 -0.64 19.12
CA ASP A 5 -11.54 0.12 18.57
C ASP A 5 -11.62 0.05 17.04
N TYR A 6 -10.64 -0.58 16.39
CA TYR A 6 -10.55 -0.66 14.93
C TYR A 6 -10.64 -2.10 14.46
N ASP A 7 -11.40 -2.32 13.40
CA ASP A 7 -11.40 -3.59 12.67
C ASP A 7 -10.52 -3.48 11.43
N VAL A 8 -9.64 -4.44 11.23
CA VAL A 8 -8.77 -4.49 10.05
C VAL A 8 -9.01 -5.83 9.35
N GLU A 9 -9.68 -5.77 8.20
CA GLU A 9 -10.17 -6.96 7.51
C GLU A 9 -9.94 -6.89 6.02
N THR A 10 -9.83 -8.06 5.40
CA THR A 10 -9.84 -8.16 3.94
C THR A 10 -11.24 -7.90 3.41
N CYS A 11 -11.30 -7.35 2.21
CA CYS A 11 -12.55 -7.10 1.52
C CYS A 11 -12.34 -7.44 0.04
N ALA A 12 -13.30 -8.14 -0.55
CA ALA A 12 -13.27 -8.34 -2.00
C ALA A 12 -13.58 -7.00 -2.66
N PRO A 13 -12.74 -6.54 -3.61
CA PRO A 13 -12.97 -5.22 -4.23
C PRO A 13 -14.34 -5.09 -4.86
N GLY A 14 -14.88 -6.17 -5.43
CA GLY A 14 -16.22 -6.16 -6.03
C GLY A 14 -17.36 -5.98 -5.02
N ASP A 15 -17.10 -6.15 -3.74
CA ASP A 15 -18.09 -5.96 -2.69
C ASP A 15 -18.15 -4.51 -2.18
N LEU A 16 -17.23 -3.66 -2.63
CA LEU A 16 -17.24 -2.25 -2.25
C LEU A 16 -18.32 -1.49 -3.02
N SER A 17 -19.08 -0.68 -2.31
CA SER A 17 -19.96 0.28 -2.94
C SER A 17 -19.14 1.38 -3.61
N GLU A 18 -19.78 2.12 -4.52
CA GLU A 18 -19.14 3.27 -5.15
C GLU A 18 -18.75 4.32 -4.10
N ALA A 19 -19.57 4.53 -3.08
CA ALA A 19 -19.29 5.44 -1.98
C ALA A 19 -18.05 4.98 -1.18
N ASP A 20 -17.91 3.69 -0.94
CA ASP A 20 -16.74 3.14 -0.25
C ASP A 20 -15.46 3.34 -1.07
N LEU A 21 -15.52 3.13 -2.38
CA LEU A 21 -14.39 3.39 -3.26
C LEU A 21 -13.96 4.86 -3.23
N VAL A 22 -14.93 5.77 -3.27
CA VAL A 22 -14.64 7.22 -3.17
C VAL A 22 -13.94 7.53 -1.84
N THR A 23 -14.38 6.94 -0.75
CA THR A 23 -13.75 7.11 0.56
C THR A 23 -12.31 6.61 0.55
N CYS A 24 -12.08 5.42 -0.01
CA CYS A 24 -10.72 4.87 -0.15
C CYS A 24 -9.83 5.79 -0.97
N PHE A 25 -10.32 6.29 -2.10
CA PHE A 25 -9.56 7.21 -2.96
C PHE A 25 -9.18 8.48 -2.22
N ALA A 26 -10.09 9.05 -1.44
CA ALA A 26 -9.82 10.25 -0.66
C ALA A 26 -8.74 10.02 0.40
N ILE A 27 -8.79 8.89 1.09
CA ILE A 27 -7.80 8.53 2.12
C ILE A 27 -6.42 8.36 1.46
N ILE A 28 -6.33 7.64 0.36
CA ILE A 28 -5.07 7.40 -0.33
C ILE A 28 -4.47 8.72 -0.82
N ARG A 29 -5.27 9.59 -1.42
CA ARG A 29 -4.79 10.88 -1.94
C ARG A 29 -4.30 11.81 -0.84
N SER A 30 -4.88 11.74 0.35
CA SER A 30 -4.47 12.60 1.46
C SER A 30 -3.11 12.23 2.03
N GLY A 31 -2.66 11.01 1.80
CA GLY A 31 -1.45 10.49 2.43
C GLY A 31 -0.20 10.60 1.58
N ASP A 32 -0.30 10.67 0.26
CA ASP A 32 0.87 10.60 -0.61
C ASP A 32 0.53 11.06 -2.03
N ALA A 33 1.56 11.31 -2.82
CA ALA A 33 1.43 11.65 -4.23
C ALA A 33 1.22 10.36 -5.04
N VAL A 34 -0.03 10.11 -5.41
CA VAL A 34 -0.38 8.95 -6.24
C VAL A 34 -0.97 9.41 -7.57
N ASN A 35 -0.82 8.58 -8.58
CA ASN A 35 -1.48 8.80 -9.86
C ASN A 35 -2.95 8.40 -9.70
N SER A 36 -3.84 9.40 -9.70
CA SER A 36 -5.26 9.18 -9.45
C SER A 36 -5.91 8.27 -10.49
N ALA A 37 -5.53 8.39 -11.76
CA ALA A 37 -6.08 7.55 -12.82
C ALA A 37 -5.67 6.08 -12.61
N THR A 38 -4.39 5.85 -12.31
CA THR A 38 -3.88 4.50 -12.04
C THR A 38 -4.55 3.89 -10.80
N MET A 39 -4.70 4.68 -9.73
CA MET A 39 -5.36 4.23 -8.51
C MET A 39 -6.80 3.81 -8.76
N ARG A 40 -7.55 4.59 -9.51
CA ARG A 40 -8.95 4.28 -9.82
C ARG A 40 -9.08 2.99 -10.63
N SER A 41 -8.10 2.71 -11.49
CA SER A 41 -8.06 1.48 -12.27
C SER A 41 -7.60 0.29 -11.43
N ASP A 42 -6.56 0.46 -10.61
CA ASP A 42 -5.90 -0.62 -9.89
C ASP A 42 -6.68 -1.09 -8.66
N LEU A 43 -7.28 -0.16 -7.91
CA LEU A 43 -7.89 -0.52 -6.62
C LEU A 43 -8.99 -1.57 -6.76
N PRO A 44 -9.93 -1.42 -7.73
CA PRO A 44 -10.97 -2.44 -7.94
C PRO A 44 -10.42 -3.78 -8.44
N ARG A 45 -9.18 -3.81 -8.91
CA ARG A 45 -8.53 -5.01 -9.45
C ARG A 45 -7.47 -5.57 -8.51
N ALA A 46 -7.35 -5.05 -7.31
CA ALA A 46 -6.37 -5.53 -6.34
C ALA A 46 -6.55 -7.02 -6.07
N SER A 47 -5.43 -7.75 -5.97
CA SER A 47 -5.48 -9.17 -5.61
C SER A 47 -5.83 -9.36 -4.15
N VAL A 48 -5.42 -8.41 -3.29
CA VAL A 48 -5.82 -8.35 -1.88
C VAL A 48 -6.12 -6.90 -1.55
N LEU A 49 -7.25 -6.67 -0.90
CA LEU A 49 -7.64 -5.36 -0.42
C LEU A 49 -7.95 -5.47 1.08
N VAL A 50 -7.39 -4.58 1.86
CA VAL A 50 -7.60 -4.51 3.31
C VAL A 50 -8.17 -3.15 3.67
N LEU A 51 -9.21 -3.15 4.50
CA LEU A 51 -9.80 -1.94 5.04
C LEU A 51 -9.66 -1.92 6.55
N ALA A 52 -9.36 -0.74 7.09
CA ALA A 52 -9.47 -0.48 8.51
C ALA A 52 -10.76 0.33 8.73
N ARG A 53 -11.57 -0.13 9.67
CA ARG A 53 -12.84 0.54 9.99
C ARG A 53 -12.90 0.89 11.46
N LYS A 54 -13.56 2.00 11.75
CA LYS A 54 -14.02 2.32 13.09
C LYS A 54 -15.53 2.41 13.02
N GLY A 55 -16.23 1.42 13.61
CA GLY A 55 -17.65 1.25 13.37
C GLY A 55 -17.89 1.03 11.87
N ASP A 56 -18.80 1.78 11.29
CA ASP A 56 -19.12 1.68 9.87
C ASP A 56 -18.23 2.54 8.96
N ARG A 57 -17.33 3.32 9.55
CA ARG A 57 -16.52 4.26 8.80
C ARG A 57 -15.20 3.64 8.39
N ILE A 58 -14.85 3.73 7.10
CA ILE A 58 -13.54 3.36 6.60
C ILE A 58 -12.55 4.46 6.98
N VAL A 59 -11.46 4.07 7.66
CA VAL A 59 -10.43 5.00 8.13
C VAL A 59 -9.03 4.63 7.65
N GLY A 60 -8.89 3.52 6.96
CA GLY A 60 -7.61 3.10 6.39
C GLY A 60 -7.80 2.11 5.27
N VAL A 61 -6.78 1.98 4.42
CA VAL A 61 -6.81 1.10 3.26
C VAL A 61 -5.39 0.63 2.94
N GLY A 62 -5.29 -0.51 2.31
CA GLY A 62 -4.04 -1.02 1.75
C GLY A 62 -4.36 -2.08 0.72
N ALA A 63 -3.44 -2.30 -0.22
CA ALA A 63 -3.70 -3.22 -1.32
C ALA A 63 -2.43 -3.92 -1.77
N ILE A 64 -2.62 -5.14 -2.30
CA ILE A 64 -1.64 -5.75 -3.19
C ILE A 64 -2.19 -5.53 -4.59
N LYS A 65 -1.48 -4.73 -5.36
CA LYS A 65 -1.90 -4.27 -6.67
C LYS A 65 -1.83 -5.42 -7.69
N PRO A 66 -2.59 -5.32 -8.79
CA PRO A 66 -2.38 -6.27 -9.90
C PRO A 66 -0.94 -6.17 -10.41
N VAL A 67 -0.40 -7.30 -10.87
CA VAL A 67 0.95 -7.33 -11.45
C VAL A 67 0.97 -6.44 -12.69
N ARG A 68 1.99 -5.58 -12.76
CA ARG A 68 2.19 -4.64 -13.88
C ARG A 68 3.63 -4.77 -14.37
N LEU A 69 3.82 -5.60 -15.38
CA LEU A 69 5.15 -5.97 -15.87
C LEU A 69 6.01 -4.76 -16.27
N LEU A 70 5.43 -3.82 -17.00
CA LEU A 70 6.19 -2.65 -17.46
C LEU A 70 6.55 -1.72 -16.31
N TYR A 71 5.66 -1.56 -15.36
CA TYR A 71 5.93 -0.74 -14.18
C TYR A 71 7.03 -1.35 -13.32
N ALA A 72 6.96 -2.65 -13.06
CA ALA A 72 7.97 -3.35 -12.28
C ALA A 72 9.34 -3.26 -12.97
N SER A 73 9.40 -3.43 -14.29
CA SER A 73 10.64 -3.27 -15.06
C SER A 73 11.20 -1.86 -14.95
N LYS A 74 10.34 -0.85 -14.98
CA LYS A 74 10.73 0.55 -14.81
C LYS A 74 11.35 0.79 -13.43
N ILE A 75 10.76 0.23 -12.39
CA ILE A 75 11.25 0.36 -11.02
C ILE A 75 12.60 -0.35 -10.88
N ALA A 76 12.75 -1.54 -11.46
CA ALA A 76 14.02 -2.25 -11.45
C ALA A 76 15.12 -1.40 -12.10
N THR A 77 14.82 -0.77 -13.23
CA THR A 77 15.77 0.12 -13.91
C THR A 77 16.12 1.34 -13.06
N ARG A 78 15.13 2.01 -12.49
CA ARG A 78 15.34 3.22 -11.70
C ARG A 78 16.08 2.97 -10.40
N SER A 79 15.80 1.85 -9.75
CA SER A 79 16.46 1.48 -8.50
C SER A 79 17.84 0.86 -8.72
N GLY A 80 18.12 0.39 -9.94
CA GLY A 80 19.33 -0.36 -10.23
C GLY A 80 19.34 -1.76 -9.63
N VAL A 81 18.19 -2.25 -9.15
CA VAL A 81 18.07 -3.56 -8.51
C VAL A 81 17.23 -4.46 -9.39
N PRO A 82 17.78 -5.56 -9.93
CA PRO A 82 16.99 -6.49 -10.72
C PRO A 82 16.05 -7.28 -9.82
N PHE A 83 14.79 -7.35 -10.22
CA PHE A 83 13.82 -8.26 -9.63
C PHE A 83 12.81 -8.64 -10.71
N ASP A 84 12.09 -9.74 -10.49
CA ASP A 84 11.19 -10.27 -11.51
C ASP A 84 10.05 -9.30 -11.79
N SER A 85 9.81 -9.02 -13.07
CA SER A 85 8.78 -8.07 -13.49
C SER A 85 7.35 -8.54 -13.19
N ASP A 86 7.17 -9.83 -12.88
CA ASP A 86 5.88 -10.37 -12.44
C ASP A 86 5.69 -10.30 -10.92
N THR A 87 6.57 -9.59 -10.21
CA THR A 87 6.43 -9.35 -8.77
C THR A 87 5.30 -8.35 -8.52
N ALA A 88 4.39 -8.71 -7.62
CA ALA A 88 3.30 -7.81 -7.25
C ALA A 88 3.80 -6.69 -6.33
N GLU A 89 3.10 -5.58 -6.35
CA GLU A 89 3.43 -4.42 -5.52
C GLU A 89 2.45 -4.28 -4.36
N LEU A 90 2.98 -4.13 -3.15
CA LEU A 90 2.20 -3.69 -1.99
C LEU A 90 2.14 -2.17 -2.01
N GLY A 91 0.93 -1.62 -1.96
CA GLY A 91 0.79 -0.18 -2.04
C GLY A 91 -0.57 0.33 -1.58
N TYR A 92 -0.80 1.61 -1.82
CA TYR A 92 -2.01 2.31 -1.39
C TYR A 92 -2.29 2.20 0.10
N VAL A 93 -1.25 1.98 0.92
CA VAL A 93 -1.39 1.94 2.37
C VAL A 93 -1.53 3.37 2.88
N ALA A 94 -2.68 3.68 3.43
CA ALA A 94 -2.97 5.02 3.92
C ALA A 94 -3.98 4.96 5.07
N VAL A 95 -3.86 5.90 5.99
CA VAL A 95 -4.76 6.04 7.14
C VAL A 95 -5.26 7.47 7.18
N ASP A 96 -6.55 7.64 7.39
CA ASP A 96 -7.18 8.95 7.52
C ASP A 96 -6.50 9.76 8.62
N THR A 97 -6.29 11.04 8.37
CA THR A 97 -5.51 11.93 9.23
C THR A 97 -5.94 11.87 10.70
N GLY A 98 -7.24 11.85 10.96
CA GLY A 98 -7.78 11.82 12.33
C GLY A 98 -7.56 10.48 13.06
N HIS A 99 -7.06 9.46 12.38
CA HIS A 99 -6.90 8.11 12.93
C HIS A 99 -5.45 7.61 12.89
N ARG A 100 -4.51 8.48 12.58
CA ARG A 100 -3.08 8.14 12.58
C ARG A 100 -2.59 8.01 14.02
N GLY A 101 -1.46 7.32 14.18
CA GLY A 101 -0.85 7.14 15.51
C GLY A 101 -1.36 5.93 16.28
N HIS A 102 -2.19 5.08 15.66
CA HIS A 102 -2.76 3.88 16.28
C HIS A 102 -2.22 2.59 15.68
N GLN A 103 -1.09 2.66 14.99
CA GLN A 103 -0.42 1.53 14.35
C GLN A 103 -1.28 0.82 13.29
N LEU A 104 -2.25 1.51 12.72
CA LEU A 104 -3.13 0.94 11.71
C LEU A 104 -2.37 0.54 10.45
N SER A 105 -1.38 1.33 10.03
CA SER A 105 -0.54 0.98 8.86
C SER A 105 0.14 -0.36 9.04
N HIS A 106 0.68 -0.64 10.25
CA HIS A 106 1.31 -1.93 10.55
C HIS A 106 0.30 -3.06 10.48
N ARG A 107 -0.89 -2.86 11.02
CA ARG A 107 -1.94 -3.87 11.00
C ARG A 107 -2.45 -4.15 9.59
N ILE A 108 -2.60 -3.10 8.78
CA ILE A 108 -3.00 -3.22 7.38
C ILE A 108 -1.97 -4.04 6.61
N VAL A 109 -0.69 -3.68 6.72
CA VAL A 109 0.38 -4.40 6.03
C VAL A 109 0.46 -5.85 6.48
N ALA A 110 0.39 -6.10 7.79
CA ALA A 110 0.41 -7.47 8.32
C ALA A 110 -0.74 -8.30 7.76
N LYS A 111 -1.93 -7.72 7.65
CA LYS A 111 -3.09 -8.41 7.08
C LYS A 111 -2.91 -8.71 5.61
N LEU A 112 -2.39 -7.76 4.84
CA LEU A 112 -2.06 -7.97 3.42
C LEU A 112 -1.10 -9.15 3.26
N LEU A 113 -0.02 -9.16 4.04
CA LEU A 113 0.98 -10.23 3.96
C LEU A 113 0.40 -11.59 4.33
N SER A 114 -0.54 -11.63 5.26
CA SER A 114 -1.18 -12.89 5.66
C SER A 114 -2.01 -13.52 4.55
N LYS A 115 -2.36 -12.75 3.52
CA LYS A 115 -3.22 -13.21 2.41
C LYS A 115 -2.49 -13.32 1.08
N HIS A 116 -1.18 -13.12 1.08
CA HIS A 116 -0.37 -13.20 -0.14
C HIS A 116 0.77 -14.18 0.06
N GLN A 117 1.07 -14.94 -0.97
CA GLN A 117 2.25 -15.80 -1.02
C GLN A 117 3.15 -15.33 -2.14
N GLY A 118 4.46 -15.38 -1.90
CA GLY A 118 5.46 -15.00 -2.88
C GLY A 118 6.02 -13.61 -2.65
N PRO A 119 7.00 -13.22 -3.48
CA PRO A 119 7.70 -11.96 -3.30
C PRO A 119 6.81 -10.75 -3.57
N LEU A 120 7.15 -9.66 -2.91
CA LEU A 120 6.50 -8.36 -3.06
C LEU A 120 7.55 -7.27 -3.14
N PHE A 121 7.23 -6.18 -3.84
CA PHE A 121 8.00 -4.96 -3.74
C PHE A 121 7.11 -3.81 -3.30
N ALA A 122 7.73 -2.77 -2.78
CA ALA A 122 7.05 -1.53 -2.44
C ALA A 122 7.99 -0.37 -2.67
N THR A 123 7.46 0.80 -2.98
CA THR A 123 8.23 2.04 -3.09
C THR A 123 7.61 3.08 -2.18
N THR A 124 8.46 3.90 -1.56
CA THR A 124 7.97 4.99 -0.71
C THR A 124 8.99 6.12 -0.60
N SER A 125 8.51 7.32 -0.38
CA SER A 125 9.30 8.49 0.00
C SER A 125 8.99 8.95 1.44
N VAL A 126 8.12 8.24 2.15
CA VAL A 126 7.55 8.67 3.44
C VAL A 126 8.17 7.88 4.58
N ASP A 127 8.80 8.59 5.53
CA ASP A 127 9.52 7.94 6.64
C ASP A 127 8.66 7.01 7.50
N PRO A 128 7.43 7.37 7.91
CA PRO A 128 6.60 6.43 8.64
C PRO A 128 6.34 5.13 7.88
N MET A 129 6.16 5.21 6.56
CA MET A 129 5.95 4.01 5.74
C MET A 129 7.22 3.16 5.66
N LYS A 130 8.40 3.79 5.61
CA LYS A 130 9.67 3.07 5.65
C LYS A 130 9.77 2.22 6.92
N ARG A 131 9.38 2.76 8.06
CA ARG A 131 9.38 2.01 9.33
C ARG A 131 8.38 0.86 9.30
N THR A 132 7.21 1.08 8.74
CA THR A 132 6.19 0.04 8.59
C THR A 132 6.70 -1.11 7.71
N LEU A 133 7.31 -0.79 6.58
CA LEU A 133 7.87 -1.80 5.67
C LEU A 133 9.00 -2.59 6.34
N ALA A 134 9.92 -1.91 7.00
CA ALA A 134 11.02 -2.58 7.70
C ALA A 134 10.50 -3.56 8.75
N LYS A 135 9.53 -3.13 9.54
CA LYS A 135 8.93 -3.97 10.58
C LYS A 135 8.21 -5.18 9.99
N ALA A 136 7.68 -5.05 8.78
CA ALA A 136 6.98 -6.13 8.09
C ALA A 136 7.92 -7.10 7.35
N GLY A 137 9.23 -6.88 7.42
CA GLY A 137 10.21 -7.78 6.80
C GLY A 137 10.66 -7.37 5.41
N PHE A 138 10.27 -6.20 4.94
CA PHE A 138 10.81 -5.66 3.69
C PHE A 138 12.22 -5.12 3.93
N VAL A 139 13.08 -5.28 2.95
CA VAL A 139 14.48 -4.83 3.00
C VAL A 139 14.66 -3.67 2.04
N LYS A 140 15.13 -2.54 2.57
CA LYS A 140 15.42 -1.36 1.76
C LYS A 140 16.62 -1.63 0.86
N GLN A 141 16.48 -1.28 -0.42
CA GLN A 141 17.57 -1.31 -1.38
C GLN A 141 18.34 0.01 -1.33
N GLU A 142 19.61 -0.01 -1.72
CA GLU A 142 20.52 1.11 -1.46
C GLU A 142 20.25 2.35 -2.30
N HIS A 143 19.87 2.16 -3.56
CA HIS A 143 19.76 3.27 -4.51
C HIS A 143 18.39 3.91 -4.45
N GLU A 144 18.36 5.23 -4.25
CA GLU A 144 17.14 6.04 -4.30
C GLU A 144 17.11 6.84 -5.59
N TRP A 145 15.92 7.28 -5.99
CA TRP A 145 15.73 8.10 -7.19
C TRP A 145 14.66 9.16 -6.93
N ASP A 146 14.62 10.19 -7.78
CA ASP A 146 13.68 11.28 -7.63
C ASP A 146 12.26 10.83 -7.99
N GLY A 147 11.34 11.00 -7.04
CA GLY A 147 9.90 10.85 -7.25
C GLY A 147 9.22 12.21 -7.30
N ARG A 148 7.89 12.21 -7.32
CA ARG A 148 7.12 13.45 -7.38
C ARG A 148 7.29 14.35 -6.17
N THR A 149 7.37 13.75 -4.99
CA THR A 149 7.38 14.48 -3.71
C THR A 149 8.62 14.24 -2.89
N GLY A 150 9.61 13.57 -3.41
CA GLY A 150 10.85 13.30 -2.71
C GLY A 150 11.57 12.08 -3.27
N LYS A 151 12.61 11.68 -2.58
CA LYS A 151 13.39 10.50 -2.98
C LYS A 151 12.59 9.23 -2.71
N LEU A 152 12.40 8.43 -3.74
CA LEU A 152 11.80 7.12 -3.62
C LEU A 152 12.86 6.07 -3.31
N SER A 153 12.50 5.13 -2.47
CA SER A 153 13.32 3.95 -2.17
C SER A 153 12.54 2.69 -2.52
N LEU A 154 13.28 1.66 -2.95
CA LEU A 154 12.70 0.35 -3.24
C LEU A 154 12.88 -0.56 -2.02
N TRP A 155 11.84 -1.30 -1.71
CA TRP A 155 11.81 -2.27 -0.63
C TRP A 155 11.35 -3.61 -1.19
N LEU A 156 12.09 -4.67 -0.87
CA LEU A 156 11.80 -6.02 -1.35
C LEU A 156 11.52 -6.95 -0.19
N ARG A 157 10.57 -7.86 -0.39
CA ARG A 157 10.26 -8.92 0.56
C ARG A 157 10.10 -10.23 -0.21
N GLU A 158 10.80 -11.26 0.22
CA GLU A 158 10.70 -12.59 -0.35
C GLU A 158 9.58 -13.42 0.28
#